data_7abc162555c65a6708e14aa142b4d8d4
#
_entry.id   7abc162555c65a6708e14aa142b4d8d4
#
_cell.length_a   1.000
_cell.length_b   1.000
_cell.length_c   1.000
_cell.angle_alpha   90.00
_cell.angle_beta   90.00
_cell.angle_gamma   90.00
#
_symmetry.space_group_name_H-M   'P 1'
#
loop_
_entity.id
_entity.type
_entity.pdbx_description
1 polymer ?
#
loop_
_entity_poly.entity_id
_entity_poly.type
_entity_poly.pdbx_seq_one_letter_code
_entity_poly.pdbx_strand_id
1 'polypeptide(L)'
;MVDENDTIYIMSAFPSKSDYKNQKRLSPVIKFEGSQKGVLKSATTRREGVVGNLDIGVDILAKFGLKNEKMVGRAFEEVNKEDNISFINHEFDKMVSMLEVRTPIVNTTVGIVAAAWIICTVLLIFFRKKLPKKELVFSILKEFIKLGVVIPLAFIVSPIFNFATPTSITLGIFGTLLVLYLIGKIFFKDDIKYMAFFSIITIIVIVVDSIFGTHLMQNNIMSYDAIIGARYYGVGNEYEGITIGCAIFAMSVLVNYKKIPKWIAVVASLIILITSAYPSMGANVGGAISESVAYTLFLLLAFDVKMDLKKSILLSLVPVMIVCIFAALDVVSKSQSHLSGFVNQISVNGPIAIIQTFTRKIQMNVDIATSNILIVVALVVAGYMTKFIFKPANHFKKLSEKYPYIFKGFVATTVGCIVTLIFNDSGIVAAGTASIYILIPILVMSVNMMIFDKE
;
A
#
# COMPACT_ATOMS: atom_id res chain seq x y z
N MET A 1 16.50 -22.64 43.05
CA MET A 1 15.29 -23.49 42.86
C MET A 1 14.27 -22.60 42.22
N VAL A 2 13.64 -23.03 41.17
CA VAL A 2 12.54 -22.31 40.49
C VAL A 2 11.27 -22.81 41.17
N ASP A 3 10.45 -21.87 41.67
CA ASP A 3 9.14 -22.17 42.28
C ASP A 3 8.06 -22.19 41.18
N GLU A 4 6.94 -22.87 41.43
CA GLU A 4 5.80 -22.93 40.50
C GLU A 4 5.20 -21.55 40.19
N ASN A 5 5.44 -20.58 41.07
CA ASN A 5 5.01 -19.18 40.90
C ASN A 5 6.02 -18.30 40.17
N ASP A 6 7.20 -18.82 39.82
CA ASP A 6 8.22 -18.05 39.15
C ASP A 6 7.91 -17.95 37.63
N THR A 7 8.12 -16.79 37.08
CA THR A 7 8.09 -16.59 35.62
C THR A 7 9.52 -16.43 35.09
N ILE A 8 9.93 -17.30 34.16
CA ILE A 8 11.28 -17.29 33.56
C ILE A 8 11.18 -16.87 32.10
N TYR A 9 11.97 -15.87 31.73
CA TYR A 9 12.14 -15.48 30.34
C TYR A 9 13.51 -15.91 29.85
N ILE A 10 13.56 -16.72 28.80
CA ILE A 10 14.77 -17.07 28.06
C ILE A 10 14.69 -16.37 26.70
N MET A 11 15.62 -15.49 26.41
CA MET A 11 15.63 -14.73 25.17
C MET A 11 17.03 -14.42 24.70
N SER A 12 17.17 -14.22 23.40
CA SER A 12 18.37 -13.63 22.81
C SER A 12 18.07 -12.19 22.39
N ALA A 13 18.93 -11.26 22.78
CA ALA A 13 18.77 -9.85 22.40
C ALA A 13 18.98 -9.62 20.89
N PHE A 14 19.81 -10.48 20.27
CA PHE A 14 20.16 -10.39 18.83
C PHE A 14 20.29 -11.80 18.24
N PRO A 15 19.98 -11.97 16.93
CA PRO A 15 20.27 -13.21 16.24
C PRO A 15 21.78 -13.43 16.11
N SER A 16 22.18 -14.67 15.82
CA SER A 16 23.59 -14.96 15.52
C SER A 16 24.08 -14.15 14.30
N LYS A 17 25.40 -13.93 14.21
CA LYS A 17 25.98 -13.27 13.02
C LYS A 17 25.68 -14.02 11.72
N SER A 18 25.61 -15.35 11.78
CA SER A 18 25.25 -16.20 10.65
C SER A 18 23.80 -15.99 10.25
N ASP A 19 22.88 -16.03 11.21
CA ASP A 19 21.44 -15.85 10.96
C ASP A 19 21.15 -14.44 10.43
N TYR A 20 21.80 -13.42 11.01
CA TYR A 20 21.65 -12.05 10.53
C TYR A 20 22.09 -11.88 9.06
N LYS A 21 23.21 -12.51 8.66
CA LYS A 21 23.66 -12.52 7.26
C LYS A 21 22.68 -13.23 6.33
N ASN A 22 22.02 -14.29 6.82
CA ASN A 22 21.03 -15.07 6.08
C ASN A 22 19.61 -14.47 6.17
N GLN A 23 19.49 -13.21 6.58
CA GLN A 23 18.23 -12.49 6.75
C GLN A 23 17.30 -13.06 7.83
N LYS A 24 17.74 -13.99 8.65
CA LYS A 24 17.01 -14.55 9.78
C LYS A 24 17.22 -13.64 11.00
N ARG A 25 16.48 -12.53 11.07
CA ARG A 25 16.73 -11.46 12.04
C ARG A 25 15.86 -11.51 13.29
N LEU A 26 14.95 -12.48 13.40
CA LEU A 26 14.18 -12.72 14.61
C LEU A 26 15.01 -13.55 15.59
N SER A 27 14.89 -13.20 16.88
CA SER A 27 15.53 -13.92 17.98
C SER A 27 14.48 -14.71 18.75
N PRO A 28 14.79 -15.90 19.28
CA PRO A 28 13.85 -16.68 20.05
C PRO A 28 13.57 -16.01 21.41
N VAL A 29 12.29 -16.11 21.84
CA VAL A 29 11.87 -15.80 23.19
C VAL A 29 11.00 -16.94 23.71
N ILE A 30 11.29 -17.42 24.90
CA ILE A 30 10.56 -18.46 25.60
C ILE A 30 10.18 -17.91 26.98
N LYS A 31 8.90 -18.07 27.34
CA LYS A 31 8.37 -17.72 28.65
C LYS A 31 7.89 -19.00 29.32
N PHE A 32 8.40 -19.28 30.50
CA PHE A 32 7.92 -20.35 31.38
C PHE A 32 7.09 -19.74 32.50
N GLU A 33 5.84 -20.18 32.61
CA GLU A 33 4.90 -19.72 33.62
C GLU A 33 3.91 -20.84 33.95
N GLY A 34 4.05 -21.46 35.10
CA GLY A 34 3.19 -22.56 35.52
C GLY A 34 3.11 -23.69 34.48
N SER A 35 1.91 -24.21 34.25
CA SER A 35 1.64 -25.30 33.32
C SER A 35 1.11 -24.82 31.93
N GLN A 36 1.06 -23.52 31.73
CA GLN A 36 0.48 -22.95 30.50
C GLN A 36 1.35 -23.29 29.27
N LYS A 37 0.70 -23.63 28.15
CA LYS A 37 1.36 -23.95 26.89
C LYS A 37 0.69 -23.14 25.80
N GLY A 38 1.47 -22.38 25.06
CA GLY A 38 0.94 -21.57 23.97
C GLY A 38 2.03 -20.89 23.15
N VAL A 39 1.60 -20.24 22.09
CA VAL A 39 2.42 -19.36 21.28
C VAL A 39 2.20 -17.93 21.75
N LEU A 40 3.28 -17.18 21.96
CA LEU A 40 3.20 -15.79 22.37
C LEU A 40 2.67 -14.91 21.25
N LYS A 41 1.80 -13.99 21.61
CA LYS A 41 1.25 -12.93 20.75
C LYS A 41 1.25 -11.62 21.54
N SER A 42 1.32 -10.49 20.86
CA SER A 42 1.11 -9.19 21.49
C SER A 42 0.29 -8.26 20.58
N ALA A 43 -0.40 -7.31 21.18
CA ALA A 43 -1.12 -6.27 20.45
C ALA A 43 -0.16 -5.31 19.71
N THR A 44 1.14 -5.32 20.00
CA THR A 44 2.17 -4.54 19.31
C THR A 44 2.43 -5.08 17.91
N THR A 45 2.48 -6.40 17.74
CA THR A 45 2.74 -7.02 16.44
C THR A 45 1.46 -7.52 15.76
N ARG A 46 0.45 -7.89 16.55
CA ARG A 46 -0.79 -8.57 16.11
C ARG A 46 -0.52 -9.87 15.33
N ARG A 47 0.68 -10.45 15.51
CA ARG A 47 1.08 -11.71 14.88
C ARG A 47 1.27 -12.76 15.94
N GLU A 48 0.74 -13.94 15.70
CA GLU A 48 0.98 -15.11 16.53
C GLU A 48 2.42 -15.60 16.29
N GLY A 49 3.16 -15.87 17.36
CA GLY A 49 4.56 -16.28 17.30
C GLY A 49 5.58 -15.14 17.08
N VAL A 50 5.12 -13.88 16.99
CA VAL A 50 6.01 -12.73 16.87
C VAL A 50 5.64 -11.67 17.89
N VAL A 51 6.56 -11.32 18.77
CA VAL A 51 6.40 -10.29 19.80
C VAL A 51 7.49 -9.23 19.67
N GLY A 52 7.23 -8.02 20.14
CA GLY A 52 8.22 -6.96 20.16
C GLY A 52 9.12 -7.05 21.40
N ASN A 53 10.39 -6.69 21.27
CA ASN A 53 11.29 -6.56 22.42
C ASN A 53 10.79 -5.53 23.45
N LEU A 54 10.04 -4.53 23.02
CA LEU A 54 9.39 -3.52 23.87
C LEU A 54 8.28 -4.13 24.75
N ASP A 55 7.72 -5.26 24.36
CA ASP A 55 6.63 -5.93 25.05
C ASP A 55 7.11 -6.63 26.32
N ILE A 56 8.36 -7.11 26.34
CA ILE A 56 8.94 -7.88 27.45
C ILE A 56 8.89 -7.10 28.76
N GLY A 57 9.33 -5.86 28.74
CA GLY A 57 9.30 -5.01 29.94
C GLY A 57 7.90 -4.73 30.45
N VAL A 58 6.93 -4.60 29.55
CA VAL A 58 5.51 -4.40 29.91
C VAL A 58 4.90 -5.67 30.49
N ASP A 59 5.23 -6.84 29.92
CA ASP A 59 4.76 -8.12 30.44
C ASP A 59 5.30 -8.41 31.85
N ILE A 60 6.58 -8.09 32.09
CA ILE A 60 7.18 -8.18 33.45
C ILE A 60 6.44 -7.27 34.42
N LEU A 61 6.20 -6.00 34.10
CA LEU A 61 5.47 -5.08 34.95
C LEU A 61 4.05 -5.55 35.24
N ALA A 62 3.37 -6.09 34.25
CA ALA A 62 2.02 -6.61 34.37
C ALA A 62 1.92 -7.74 35.41
N LYS A 63 2.97 -8.59 35.55
CA LYS A 63 3.05 -9.63 36.55
C LYS A 63 3.04 -9.09 37.99
N PHE A 64 3.59 -7.91 38.20
CA PHE A 64 3.57 -7.22 39.49
C PHE A 64 2.35 -6.30 39.66
N GLY A 65 1.39 -6.33 38.74
CA GLY A 65 0.24 -5.42 38.76
C GLY A 65 0.61 -3.96 38.50
N LEU A 66 1.80 -3.72 37.99
CA LEU A 66 2.34 -2.38 37.75
C LEU A 66 2.08 -1.95 36.30
N LYS A 67 1.82 -0.67 36.12
CA LYS A 67 1.69 -0.02 34.81
C LYS A 67 2.66 1.16 34.70
N ASN A 68 3.31 1.30 33.54
CA ASN A 68 4.10 2.48 33.23
C ASN A 68 3.60 3.08 31.91
N GLU A 69 2.96 4.25 32.00
CA GLU A 69 2.36 4.93 30.84
C GLU A 69 3.39 5.41 29.80
N LYS A 70 4.67 5.47 30.15
CA LYS A 70 5.76 5.83 29.22
C LYS A 70 6.25 4.65 28.37
N MET A 71 5.87 3.42 28.69
CA MET A 71 6.24 2.23 27.93
C MET A 71 5.24 1.98 26.80
N VAL A 72 5.74 1.76 25.60
CA VAL A 72 4.94 1.64 24.37
C VAL A 72 4.48 0.20 24.09
N GLY A 73 5.18 -0.80 24.65
CA GLY A 73 4.86 -2.23 24.47
C GLY A 73 3.50 -2.66 25.04
N ARG A 74 3.16 -3.90 24.82
CA ARG A 74 1.95 -4.56 25.35
C ARG A 74 2.33 -5.88 26.01
N ALA A 75 1.62 -6.25 27.08
CA ALA A 75 1.78 -7.55 27.71
C ALA A 75 1.49 -8.68 26.71
N PHE A 76 2.10 -9.83 26.94
CA PHE A 76 1.90 -11.00 26.08
C PHE A 76 0.50 -11.60 26.31
N GLU A 77 -0.05 -12.10 25.22
CA GLU A 77 -1.20 -12.99 25.19
C GLU A 77 -0.69 -14.38 24.75
N GLU A 78 -1.30 -15.43 25.26
CA GLU A 78 -0.99 -16.79 24.90
C GLU A 78 -2.08 -17.38 24.02
N VAL A 79 -1.69 -17.92 22.87
CA VAL A 79 -2.59 -18.57 21.92
C VAL A 79 -2.27 -20.04 21.86
N ASN A 80 -3.23 -20.88 22.21
CA ASN A 80 -3.05 -22.33 22.22
C ASN A 80 -3.00 -22.88 20.76
N LYS A 81 -2.00 -23.70 20.46
CA LYS A 81 -1.86 -24.44 19.19
C LYS A 81 -1.69 -25.92 19.51
N GLU A 82 -2.06 -26.78 18.57
CA GLU A 82 -1.87 -28.24 18.71
C GLU A 82 -0.37 -28.58 18.85
N ASP A 83 0.47 -27.97 18.00
CA ASP A 83 1.93 -28.07 18.06
C ASP A 83 2.55 -26.66 17.93
N ASN A 84 2.95 -26.10 19.04
CA ASN A 84 3.53 -24.75 19.12
C ASN A 84 4.83 -24.62 18.34
N ILE A 85 5.69 -25.63 18.35
CA ILE A 85 7.02 -25.59 17.73
C ILE A 85 6.87 -25.65 16.21
N SER A 86 6.04 -26.59 15.72
CA SER A 86 5.75 -26.71 14.29
C SER A 86 5.10 -25.44 13.75
N PHE A 87 4.17 -24.82 14.49
CA PHE A 87 3.55 -23.58 14.11
C PHE A 87 4.57 -22.42 14.00
N ILE A 88 5.43 -22.24 15.01
CA ILE A 88 6.46 -21.18 15.01
C ILE A 88 7.44 -21.37 13.86
N ASN A 89 7.91 -22.60 13.62
CA ASN A 89 8.82 -22.90 12.53
C ASN A 89 8.18 -22.60 11.18
N HIS A 90 6.94 -23.03 10.97
CA HIS A 90 6.20 -22.77 9.72
C HIS A 90 6.05 -21.25 9.46
N GLU A 91 5.62 -20.46 10.45
CA GLU A 91 5.47 -19.01 10.30
C GLU A 91 6.83 -18.33 10.08
N PHE A 92 7.88 -18.79 10.75
CA PHE A 92 9.23 -18.26 10.56
C PHE A 92 9.75 -18.55 9.15
N ASP A 93 9.66 -19.79 8.68
CA ASP A 93 10.10 -20.21 7.34
C ASP A 93 9.32 -19.46 6.25
N LYS A 94 8.02 -19.25 6.44
CA LYS A 94 7.18 -18.45 5.55
C LYS A 94 7.66 -16.99 5.45
N MET A 95 7.99 -16.35 6.58
CA MET A 95 8.51 -14.98 6.60
C MET A 95 9.89 -14.88 5.92
N VAL A 96 10.79 -15.83 6.17
CA VAL A 96 12.12 -15.89 5.53
C VAL A 96 11.99 -16.11 4.04
N SER A 97 11.17 -17.09 3.62
CA SER A 97 10.92 -17.41 2.21
C SER A 97 10.31 -16.23 1.46
N MET A 98 9.36 -15.51 2.09
CA MET A 98 8.75 -14.32 1.50
C MET A 98 9.80 -13.22 1.27
N LEU A 99 10.70 -12.99 2.22
CA LEU A 99 11.79 -12.02 2.09
C LEU A 99 12.74 -12.41 0.95
N GLU A 100 13.09 -13.68 0.83
CA GLU A 100 13.98 -14.20 -0.23
C GLU A 100 13.43 -13.96 -1.64
N VAL A 101 12.13 -14.25 -1.86
CA VAL A 101 11.52 -14.15 -3.19
C VAL A 101 11.00 -12.74 -3.52
N ARG A 102 10.89 -11.83 -2.55
CA ARG A 102 10.32 -10.49 -2.73
C ARG A 102 11.00 -9.72 -3.86
N THR A 103 12.30 -9.48 -3.73
CA THR A 103 13.04 -8.66 -4.69
C THR A 103 13.03 -9.25 -6.10
N PRO A 104 13.32 -10.55 -6.31
CA PRO A 104 13.20 -11.16 -7.63
C PRO A 104 11.82 -11.03 -8.26
N ILE A 105 10.75 -11.34 -7.53
CA ILE A 105 9.39 -11.32 -8.07
C ILE A 105 8.93 -9.89 -8.39
N VAL A 106 9.14 -8.96 -7.47
CA VAL A 106 8.74 -7.56 -7.67
C VAL A 106 9.52 -6.96 -8.84
N ASN A 107 10.84 -7.14 -8.89
CA ASN A 107 11.64 -6.60 -9.98
C ASN A 107 11.29 -7.22 -11.33
N THR A 108 11.01 -8.51 -11.39
CA THR A 108 10.62 -9.19 -12.63
C THR A 108 9.27 -8.67 -13.13
N THR A 109 8.26 -8.63 -12.26
CA THR A 109 6.90 -8.22 -12.64
C THR A 109 6.86 -6.73 -13.02
N VAL A 110 7.48 -5.85 -12.23
CA VAL A 110 7.58 -4.41 -12.52
C VAL A 110 8.41 -4.19 -13.78
N GLY A 111 9.52 -4.91 -13.93
CA GLY A 111 10.41 -4.82 -15.10
C GLY A 111 9.71 -5.17 -16.41
N ILE A 112 8.92 -6.24 -16.43
CA ILE A 112 8.13 -6.65 -17.62
C ILE A 112 7.12 -5.56 -18.01
N VAL A 113 6.36 -5.06 -17.02
CA VAL A 113 5.35 -4.00 -17.26
C VAL A 113 6.01 -2.70 -17.72
N ALA A 114 7.10 -2.29 -17.08
CA ALA A 114 7.84 -1.08 -17.41
C ALA A 114 8.47 -1.16 -18.81
N ALA A 115 9.09 -2.30 -19.15
CA ALA A 115 9.65 -2.52 -20.49
C ALA A 115 8.55 -2.46 -21.57
N ALA A 116 7.42 -3.15 -21.35
CA ALA A 116 6.29 -3.10 -22.26
C ALA A 116 5.74 -1.67 -22.42
N TRP A 117 5.65 -0.91 -21.32
CA TRP A 117 5.19 0.46 -21.30
C TRP A 117 6.12 1.39 -22.08
N ILE A 118 7.44 1.29 -21.85
CA ILE A 118 8.47 2.08 -22.56
C ILE A 118 8.46 1.75 -24.05
N ILE A 119 8.52 0.47 -24.42
CA ILE A 119 8.50 0.02 -25.82
C ILE A 119 7.23 0.52 -26.50
N CYS A 120 6.07 0.33 -25.89
CA CYS A 120 4.80 0.80 -26.43
C CYS A 120 4.79 2.32 -26.66
N THR A 121 5.29 3.08 -25.70
CA THR A 121 5.36 4.55 -25.79
C THR A 121 6.28 4.99 -26.93
N VAL A 122 7.47 4.42 -27.04
CA VAL A 122 8.44 4.72 -28.11
C VAL A 122 7.86 4.38 -29.49
N LEU A 123 7.27 3.19 -29.63
CA LEU A 123 6.65 2.77 -30.88
C LEU A 123 5.45 3.66 -31.25
N LEU A 124 4.63 4.04 -30.29
CA LEU A 124 3.46 4.88 -30.52
C LEU A 124 3.85 6.29 -30.98
N ILE A 125 4.89 6.87 -30.38
CA ILE A 125 5.32 8.24 -30.69
C ILE A 125 6.07 8.28 -32.01
N PHE A 126 7.06 7.41 -32.22
CA PHE A 126 8.02 7.55 -33.29
C PHE A 126 7.76 6.62 -34.50
N PHE A 127 7.16 5.45 -34.29
CA PHE A 127 7.11 4.40 -35.30
C PHE A 127 5.70 3.97 -35.70
N ARG A 128 4.61 4.44 -35.09
CA ARG A 128 3.24 3.98 -35.35
C ARG A 128 2.80 3.98 -36.82
N LYS A 129 3.33 4.93 -37.63
CA LYS A 129 3.00 5.03 -39.08
C LYS A 129 3.79 4.06 -39.97
N LYS A 130 4.98 3.63 -39.51
CA LYS A 130 5.92 2.80 -40.28
C LYS A 130 5.92 1.31 -39.81
N LEU A 131 5.31 1.01 -38.66
CA LEU A 131 5.35 -0.32 -38.07
C LEU A 131 4.46 -1.30 -38.86
N PRO A 132 5.03 -2.41 -39.40
CA PRO A 132 4.23 -3.46 -40.00
C PRO A 132 3.44 -4.19 -38.92
N LYS A 133 2.22 -4.65 -39.26
CA LYS A 133 1.32 -5.35 -38.31
C LYS A 133 1.13 -4.61 -36.98
N LYS A 134 1.06 -3.28 -37.03
CA LYS A 134 1.00 -2.41 -35.84
C LYS A 134 -0.09 -2.82 -34.87
N GLU A 135 -1.27 -3.23 -35.35
CA GLU A 135 -2.40 -3.65 -34.49
C GLU A 135 -2.01 -4.87 -33.64
N LEU A 136 -1.34 -5.87 -34.21
CA LEU A 136 -0.87 -7.06 -33.48
C LEU A 136 0.17 -6.66 -32.41
N VAL A 137 1.18 -5.86 -32.77
CA VAL A 137 2.23 -5.44 -31.86
C VAL A 137 1.66 -4.65 -30.67
N PHE A 138 0.82 -3.65 -30.97
CA PHE A 138 0.19 -2.86 -29.89
C PHE A 138 -0.81 -3.67 -29.08
N SER A 139 -1.51 -4.66 -29.66
CA SER A 139 -2.37 -5.57 -28.93
C SER A 139 -1.57 -6.38 -27.90
N ILE A 140 -0.43 -6.96 -28.31
CA ILE A 140 0.43 -7.73 -27.39
C ILE A 140 0.98 -6.84 -26.28
N LEU A 141 1.53 -5.67 -26.62
CA LEU A 141 2.08 -4.74 -25.64
C LEU A 141 1.04 -4.28 -24.61
N LYS A 142 -0.20 -4.01 -25.05
CA LYS A 142 -1.30 -3.66 -24.14
C LYS A 142 -1.58 -4.78 -23.11
N GLU A 143 -1.51 -6.04 -23.51
CA GLU A 143 -1.74 -7.14 -22.58
C GLU A 143 -0.71 -7.15 -21.45
N PHE A 144 0.59 -7.00 -21.79
CA PHE A 144 1.64 -6.90 -20.75
C PHE A 144 1.50 -5.63 -19.88
N ILE A 145 1.14 -4.50 -20.46
CA ILE A 145 0.95 -3.24 -19.72
C ILE A 145 -0.22 -3.37 -18.72
N LYS A 146 -1.34 -3.98 -19.13
CA LYS A 146 -2.51 -4.17 -18.26
C LYS A 146 -2.23 -5.08 -17.08
N LEU A 147 -1.22 -5.97 -17.14
CA LEU A 147 -0.79 -6.76 -15.98
C LEU A 147 -0.42 -5.88 -14.79
N GLY A 148 0.10 -4.67 -15.01
CA GLY A 148 0.43 -3.75 -13.93
C GLY A 148 -0.75 -3.35 -13.03
N VAL A 149 -1.99 -3.45 -13.54
CA VAL A 149 -3.21 -3.24 -12.74
C VAL A 149 -3.66 -4.53 -12.05
N VAL A 150 -3.29 -5.71 -12.59
CA VAL A 150 -3.68 -7.02 -12.03
C VAL A 150 -2.70 -7.50 -10.95
N ILE A 151 -1.41 -7.18 -11.10
CA ILE A 151 -0.33 -7.59 -10.20
C ILE A 151 -0.61 -7.27 -8.73
N PRO A 152 -1.05 -6.05 -8.34
CA PRO A 152 -1.34 -5.73 -6.94
C PRO A 152 -2.41 -6.65 -6.32
N LEU A 153 -3.42 -7.02 -7.11
CA LEU A 153 -4.44 -7.99 -6.67
C LEU A 153 -3.85 -9.38 -6.51
N ALA A 154 -3.04 -9.85 -7.46
CA ALA A 154 -2.39 -11.16 -7.36
C ALA A 154 -1.51 -11.24 -6.11
N PHE A 155 -0.78 -10.18 -5.79
CA PHE A 155 0.09 -10.12 -4.62
C PHE A 155 -0.69 -10.19 -3.31
N ILE A 156 -1.80 -9.42 -3.18
CA ILE A 156 -2.56 -9.39 -1.92
C ILE A 156 -3.41 -10.64 -1.69
N VAL A 157 -3.85 -11.35 -2.75
CA VAL A 157 -4.65 -12.58 -2.61
C VAL A 157 -3.79 -13.84 -2.47
N SER A 158 -2.54 -13.84 -2.94
CA SER A 158 -1.67 -15.03 -2.91
C SER A 158 -1.46 -15.63 -1.52
N PRO A 159 -1.45 -14.86 -0.39
CA PRO A 159 -1.34 -15.41 0.95
C PRO A 159 -2.47 -16.36 1.38
N ILE A 160 -3.61 -16.34 0.70
CA ILE A 160 -4.73 -17.27 0.98
C ILE A 160 -4.28 -18.74 0.89
N PHE A 161 -3.31 -19.03 0.02
CA PHE A 161 -2.80 -20.40 -0.17
C PHE A 161 -1.82 -20.84 0.93
N ASN A 162 -1.42 -19.96 1.84
CA ASN A 162 -0.53 -20.24 2.98
C ASN A 162 0.78 -20.97 2.61
N PHE A 163 1.35 -20.68 1.45
CA PHE A 163 2.64 -21.23 1.02
C PHE A 163 3.79 -20.75 1.88
N ALA A 164 4.74 -21.64 2.20
CA ALA A 164 5.86 -21.35 3.10
C ALA A 164 7.25 -21.55 2.47
N THR A 165 7.35 -22.08 1.25
CA THR A 165 8.63 -22.25 0.56
C THR A 165 8.81 -21.25 -0.58
N PRO A 166 10.04 -20.83 -0.91
CA PRO A 166 10.31 -19.90 -2.01
C PRO A 166 9.67 -20.32 -3.33
N THR A 167 9.76 -21.60 -3.67
CA THR A 167 9.19 -22.15 -4.90
C THR A 167 7.66 -22.10 -4.89
N SER A 168 7.02 -22.54 -3.81
CA SER A 168 5.55 -22.56 -3.73
C SER A 168 4.97 -21.15 -3.70
N ILE A 169 5.61 -20.20 -3.03
CA ILE A 169 5.23 -18.77 -3.03
C ILE A 169 5.32 -18.23 -4.46
N THR A 170 6.43 -18.48 -5.15
CA THR A 170 6.65 -18.00 -6.51
C THR A 170 5.60 -18.55 -7.48
N LEU A 171 5.38 -19.88 -7.47
CA LEU A 171 4.38 -20.54 -8.31
C LEU A 171 2.96 -20.08 -7.96
N GLY A 172 2.67 -19.88 -6.68
CA GLY A 172 1.38 -19.37 -6.21
C GLY A 172 1.07 -17.97 -6.72
N ILE A 173 2.05 -17.06 -6.66
CA ILE A 173 1.89 -15.68 -7.15
C ILE A 173 1.68 -15.65 -8.67
N PHE A 174 2.54 -16.34 -9.45
CA PHE A 174 2.41 -16.34 -10.90
C PHE A 174 1.19 -17.13 -11.36
N GLY A 175 0.82 -18.23 -10.69
CA GLY A 175 -0.42 -18.95 -10.92
C GLY A 175 -1.66 -18.09 -10.67
N THR A 176 -1.69 -17.36 -9.56
CA THR A 176 -2.77 -16.42 -9.25
C THR A 176 -2.85 -15.32 -10.31
N LEU A 177 -1.72 -14.73 -10.71
CA LEU A 177 -1.67 -13.71 -11.74
C LEU A 177 -2.23 -14.23 -13.08
N LEU A 178 -1.84 -15.45 -13.48
CA LEU A 178 -2.33 -16.07 -14.70
C LEU A 178 -3.84 -16.31 -14.64
N VAL A 179 -4.36 -16.85 -13.54
CA VAL A 179 -5.80 -17.10 -13.36
C VAL A 179 -6.59 -15.80 -13.42
N LEU A 180 -6.17 -14.76 -12.70
CA LEU A 180 -6.81 -13.45 -12.73
C LEU A 180 -6.78 -12.85 -14.14
N TYR A 181 -5.64 -12.91 -14.83
CA TYR A 181 -5.52 -12.45 -16.21
C TYR A 181 -6.52 -13.16 -17.13
N LEU A 182 -6.62 -14.48 -17.06
CA LEU A 182 -7.55 -15.27 -17.89
C LEU A 182 -9.01 -14.93 -17.56
N ILE A 183 -9.38 -14.80 -16.29
CA ILE A 183 -10.71 -14.35 -15.86
C ILE A 183 -11.04 -13.00 -16.53
N GLY A 184 -10.13 -12.04 -16.43
CA GLY A 184 -10.33 -10.73 -17.02
C GLY A 184 -10.53 -10.78 -18.54
N LYS A 185 -9.77 -11.62 -19.25
CA LYS A 185 -9.87 -11.81 -20.70
C LYS A 185 -11.19 -12.46 -21.13
N ILE A 186 -11.72 -13.37 -20.34
CA ILE A 186 -13.02 -14.01 -20.60
C ILE A 186 -14.17 -13.02 -20.47
N PHE A 187 -14.18 -12.21 -19.41
CA PHE A 187 -15.31 -11.37 -19.08
C PHE A 187 -15.27 -9.96 -19.70
N PHE A 188 -14.09 -9.42 -20.05
CA PHE A 188 -13.95 -8.06 -20.52
C PHE A 188 -13.18 -7.96 -21.84
N LYS A 189 -13.88 -7.48 -22.90
CA LYS A 189 -13.26 -7.11 -24.19
C LYS A 189 -12.77 -5.67 -24.22
N ASP A 190 -13.37 -4.79 -23.41
CA ASP A 190 -13.01 -3.38 -23.30
C ASP A 190 -11.89 -3.21 -22.27
N ASP A 191 -10.77 -2.62 -22.68
CA ASP A 191 -9.58 -2.47 -21.85
C ASP A 191 -9.82 -1.58 -20.62
N ILE A 192 -10.66 -0.54 -20.73
CA ILE A 192 -10.96 0.35 -19.60
C ILE A 192 -11.79 -0.38 -18.55
N LYS A 193 -12.80 -1.13 -19.00
CA LYS A 193 -13.65 -1.95 -18.10
C LYS A 193 -12.85 -3.06 -17.46
N TYR A 194 -11.91 -3.68 -18.19
CA TYR A 194 -10.96 -4.66 -17.67
C TYR A 194 -10.16 -4.07 -16.49
N MET A 195 -9.50 -2.94 -16.72
CA MET A 195 -8.69 -2.30 -15.69
C MET A 195 -9.53 -1.82 -14.49
N ALA A 196 -10.74 -1.27 -14.76
CA ALA A 196 -11.65 -0.85 -13.71
C ALA A 196 -12.15 -2.02 -12.85
N PHE A 197 -12.44 -3.17 -13.46
CA PHE A 197 -12.83 -4.39 -12.72
C PHE A 197 -11.76 -4.81 -11.72
N PHE A 198 -10.50 -4.93 -12.17
CA PHE A 198 -9.41 -5.29 -11.27
C PHE A 198 -9.15 -4.23 -10.20
N SER A 199 -9.30 -2.95 -10.53
CA SER A 199 -9.21 -1.87 -9.54
C SER A 199 -10.32 -1.96 -8.48
N ILE A 200 -11.56 -2.28 -8.88
CA ILE A 200 -12.68 -2.48 -7.95
C ILE A 200 -12.41 -3.68 -7.03
N ILE A 201 -12.02 -4.82 -7.59
CA ILE A 201 -11.75 -6.01 -6.76
C ILE A 201 -10.58 -5.77 -5.82
N THR A 202 -9.50 -5.12 -6.29
CA THR A 202 -8.35 -4.79 -5.44
C THR A 202 -8.78 -3.94 -4.24
N ILE A 203 -9.56 -2.88 -4.46
CA ILE A 203 -10.01 -2.02 -3.36
C ILE A 203 -10.96 -2.75 -2.41
N ILE A 204 -11.85 -3.61 -2.92
CA ILE A 204 -12.73 -4.43 -2.08
C ILE A 204 -11.90 -5.36 -1.20
N VAL A 205 -10.90 -6.05 -1.76
CA VAL A 205 -10.01 -6.94 -0.99
C VAL A 205 -9.26 -6.16 0.09
N ILE A 206 -8.69 -4.99 -0.23
CA ILE A 206 -7.98 -4.14 0.74
C ILE A 206 -8.93 -3.71 1.89
N VAL A 207 -10.14 -3.25 1.56
CA VAL A 207 -11.14 -2.82 2.55
C VAL A 207 -11.57 -3.99 3.44
N VAL A 208 -11.90 -5.13 2.85
CA VAL A 208 -12.32 -6.33 3.59
C VAL A 208 -11.18 -6.84 4.48
N ASP A 209 -9.97 -6.98 3.95
CA ASP A 209 -8.80 -7.41 4.74
C ASP A 209 -8.51 -6.43 5.89
N SER A 210 -8.66 -5.12 5.65
CA SER A 210 -8.49 -4.10 6.69
C SER A 210 -9.52 -4.24 7.81
N ILE A 211 -10.77 -4.51 7.50
CA ILE A 211 -11.83 -4.73 8.49
C ILE A 211 -11.54 -5.97 9.35
N PHE A 212 -10.98 -7.02 8.75
CA PHE A 212 -10.68 -8.29 9.43
C PHE A 212 -9.26 -8.39 9.99
N GLY A 213 -8.53 -7.28 10.14
CA GLY A 213 -7.24 -7.23 10.83
C GLY A 213 -6.01 -7.33 9.94
N THR A 214 -6.15 -7.11 8.64
CA THR A 214 -5.04 -7.01 7.67
C THR A 214 -4.21 -8.30 7.49
N HIS A 215 -4.84 -9.47 7.57
CA HIS A 215 -4.14 -10.75 7.50
C HIS A 215 -3.48 -11.00 6.13
N LEU A 216 -4.14 -10.65 5.03
CA LEU A 216 -3.56 -10.74 3.69
C LEU A 216 -2.46 -9.71 3.51
N MET A 217 -2.71 -8.48 3.98
CA MET A 217 -1.73 -7.40 3.93
C MET A 217 -0.44 -7.75 4.67
N GLN A 218 -0.54 -8.37 5.84
CA GLN A 218 0.62 -8.78 6.65
C GLN A 218 1.52 -9.82 5.96
N ASN A 219 0.95 -10.65 5.10
CA ASN A 219 1.60 -11.84 4.55
C ASN A 219 1.85 -11.77 3.04
N ASN A 220 1.60 -10.63 2.38
CA ASN A 220 1.86 -10.50 0.94
C ASN A 220 3.28 -10.01 0.65
N ILE A 221 3.71 -10.20 -0.60
CA ILE A 221 5.08 -9.90 -1.04
C ILE A 221 5.43 -8.41 -1.03
N MET A 222 4.44 -7.52 -1.10
CA MET A 222 4.66 -6.07 -1.04
C MET A 222 4.52 -5.49 0.37
N SER A 223 4.17 -6.31 1.38
CA SER A 223 4.08 -5.83 2.76
C SER A 223 5.47 -5.61 3.35
N TYR A 224 5.53 -4.76 4.37
CA TYR A 224 6.69 -4.73 5.25
C TYR A 224 6.80 -6.05 5.97
N ASP A 225 7.98 -6.66 5.97
CA ASP A 225 8.13 -7.93 6.64
C ASP A 225 8.41 -7.77 8.15
N ALA A 226 7.89 -8.72 8.90
CA ALA A 226 8.06 -8.77 10.34
C ALA A 226 9.54 -8.98 10.74
N ILE A 227 10.37 -9.54 9.86
CA ILE A 227 11.79 -9.83 10.12
C ILE A 227 12.60 -8.55 10.26
N ILE A 228 12.28 -7.50 9.47
CA ILE A 228 12.93 -6.19 9.57
C ILE A 228 12.39 -5.39 10.76
N GLY A 229 11.17 -5.71 11.23
CA GLY A 229 10.53 -5.00 12.33
C GLY A 229 10.04 -3.60 11.98
N ALA A 230 9.92 -3.27 10.70
CA ALA A 230 9.51 -1.95 10.26
C ALA A 230 7.99 -1.74 10.39
N ARG A 231 7.20 -2.75 10.07
CA ARG A 231 5.72 -2.75 10.21
C ARG A 231 5.22 -4.18 10.36
N TYR A 232 4.37 -4.42 11.31
CA TYR A 232 3.83 -5.76 11.58
C TYR A 232 2.42 -5.96 11.03
N TYR A 233 1.63 -4.89 10.87
CA TYR A 233 0.24 -4.93 10.41
C TYR A 233 -0.15 -3.60 9.73
N GLY A 234 -1.34 -3.58 9.15
CA GLY A 234 -1.92 -2.40 8.53
C GLY A 234 -1.48 -2.18 7.07
N VAL A 235 -2.02 -1.12 6.48
CA VAL A 235 -1.74 -0.74 5.08
C VAL A 235 -0.38 -0.06 5.00
N GLY A 236 0.57 -0.66 4.28
CA GLY A 236 1.89 -0.07 4.01
C GLY A 236 1.85 0.98 2.90
N ASN A 237 2.97 1.68 2.71
CA ASN A 237 3.05 2.76 1.71
C ASN A 237 2.85 2.25 0.27
N GLU A 238 3.24 1.00 -0.01
CA GLU A 238 3.01 0.34 -1.30
C GLU A 238 1.51 0.22 -1.61
N TYR A 239 0.73 -0.26 -0.64
CA TYR A 239 -0.71 -0.41 -0.80
C TYR A 239 -1.49 0.88 -0.55
N GLU A 240 -0.93 1.85 0.12
CA GLU A 240 -1.50 3.20 0.20
C GLU A 240 -1.65 3.81 -1.19
N GLY A 241 -0.56 3.83 -1.97
CA GLY A 241 -0.63 4.34 -3.33
C GLY A 241 -1.57 3.53 -4.22
N ILE A 242 -1.57 2.20 -4.09
CA ILE A 242 -2.53 1.32 -4.79
C ILE A 242 -3.96 1.69 -4.38
N THR A 243 -4.23 1.90 -3.10
CA THR A 243 -5.56 2.27 -2.60
C THR A 243 -6.04 3.59 -3.21
N ILE A 244 -5.19 4.62 -3.20
CA ILE A 244 -5.50 5.92 -3.85
C ILE A 244 -5.80 5.73 -5.33
N GLY A 245 -4.89 5.07 -6.05
CA GLY A 245 -4.98 4.90 -7.49
C GLY A 245 -6.17 4.03 -7.92
N CYS A 246 -6.32 2.85 -7.31
CA CYS A 246 -7.44 1.93 -7.58
C CYS A 246 -8.80 2.59 -7.33
N ALA A 247 -8.97 3.21 -6.17
CA ALA A 247 -10.25 3.77 -5.77
C ALA A 247 -10.66 4.90 -6.71
N ILE A 248 -9.76 5.85 -6.97
CA ILE A 248 -10.08 6.99 -7.85
C ILE A 248 -10.29 6.52 -9.28
N PHE A 249 -9.45 5.63 -9.81
CA PHE A 249 -9.63 5.11 -11.16
C PHE A 249 -10.95 4.34 -11.29
N ALA A 250 -11.27 3.43 -10.37
CA ALA A 250 -12.52 2.68 -10.37
C ALA A 250 -13.75 3.62 -10.32
N MET A 251 -13.77 4.54 -9.36
CA MET A 251 -14.88 5.50 -9.22
C MET A 251 -14.99 6.38 -10.46
N SER A 252 -13.89 6.87 -11.00
CA SER A 252 -13.87 7.73 -12.19
C SER A 252 -14.45 7.02 -13.42
N VAL A 253 -14.10 5.75 -13.62
CA VAL A 253 -14.63 4.92 -14.72
C VAL A 253 -16.12 4.66 -14.51
N LEU A 254 -16.54 4.27 -13.31
CA LEU A 254 -17.96 3.99 -13.02
C LEU A 254 -18.84 5.24 -13.21
N VAL A 255 -18.35 6.42 -12.77
CA VAL A 255 -19.06 7.69 -12.99
C VAL A 255 -19.05 8.08 -14.47
N ASN A 256 -17.91 7.89 -15.18
CA ASN A 256 -17.79 8.22 -16.60
C ASN A 256 -18.77 7.43 -17.47
N TYR A 257 -18.98 6.17 -17.16
CA TYR A 257 -19.93 5.29 -17.86
C TYR A 257 -21.35 5.33 -17.26
N LYS A 258 -21.62 6.25 -16.31
CA LYS A 258 -22.91 6.40 -15.62
C LYS A 258 -23.41 5.09 -14.97
N LYS A 259 -22.47 4.25 -14.48
CA LYS A 259 -22.81 2.98 -13.82
C LYS A 259 -23.20 3.18 -12.36
N ILE A 260 -22.71 4.26 -11.74
CA ILE A 260 -23.10 4.68 -10.39
C ILE A 260 -23.44 6.17 -10.38
N PRO A 261 -24.36 6.62 -9.52
CA PRO A 261 -24.53 8.03 -9.22
C PRO A 261 -23.34 8.55 -8.40
N LYS A 262 -23.03 9.83 -8.56
CA LYS A 262 -21.84 10.46 -7.94
C LYS A 262 -21.79 10.34 -6.40
N TRP A 263 -22.94 10.27 -5.73
CA TRP A 263 -23.00 10.12 -4.27
C TRP A 263 -22.46 8.76 -3.77
N ILE A 264 -22.54 7.70 -4.60
CA ILE A 264 -21.92 6.41 -4.25
C ILE A 264 -20.39 6.55 -4.17
N ALA A 265 -19.78 7.38 -5.02
CA ALA A 265 -18.35 7.67 -4.92
C ALA A 265 -18.01 8.38 -3.59
N VAL A 266 -18.91 9.23 -3.05
CA VAL A 266 -18.73 9.83 -1.71
C VAL A 266 -18.71 8.76 -0.64
N VAL A 267 -19.72 7.87 -0.63
CA VAL A 267 -19.81 6.79 0.36
C VAL A 267 -18.61 5.84 0.26
N ALA A 268 -18.23 5.44 -0.95
CA ALA A 268 -17.06 4.59 -1.16
C ALA A 268 -15.78 5.24 -0.65
N SER A 269 -15.55 6.52 -0.94
CA SER A 269 -14.39 7.26 -0.46
C SER A 269 -14.33 7.31 1.08
N LEU A 270 -15.46 7.50 1.74
CA LEU A 270 -15.53 7.51 3.21
C LEU A 270 -15.23 6.14 3.81
N ILE A 271 -15.79 5.07 3.25
CA ILE A 271 -15.53 3.70 3.71
C ILE A 271 -14.03 3.38 3.57
N ILE A 272 -13.43 3.66 2.40
CA ILE A 272 -12.02 3.40 2.15
C ILE A 272 -11.14 4.19 3.12
N LEU A 273 -11.41 5.49 3.28
CA LEU A 273 -10.67 6.36 4.19
C LEU A 273 -10.73 5.86 5.64
N ILE A 274 -11.91 5.50 6.13
CA ILE A 274 -12.09 4.99 7.49
C ILE A 274 -11.32 3.68 7.67
N THR A 275 -11.47 2.72 6.76
CA THR A 275 -10.81 1.41 6.86
C THR A 275 -9.30 1.50 6.72
N SER A 276 -8.78 2.44 5.92
CA SER A 276 -7.35 2.69 5.78
C SER A 276 -6.74 3.32 7.03
N ALA A 277 -7.45 4.28 7.64
CA ALA A 277 -6.94 5.10 8.73
C ALA A 277 -7.15 4.50 10.12
N TYR A 278 -8.25 3.77 10.33
CA TYR A 278 -8.65 3.35 11.68
C TYR A 278 -7.61 2.43 12.34
N PRO A 279 -7.22 2.69 13.62
CA PRO A 279 -6.09 1.99 14.27
C PRO A 279 -6.22 0.48 14.35
N SER A 280 -7.43 -0.07 14.49
CA SER A 280 -7.65 -1.53 14.51
C SER A 280 -7.79 -2.16 13.12
N MET A 281 -7.82 -1.38 12.06
CA MET A 281 -7.95 -1.79 10.66
C MET A 281 -6.64 -1.53 9.90
N GLY A 282 -6.64 -0.60 8.95
CA GLY A 282 -5.47 -0.26 8.11
C GLY A 282 -4.36 0.48 8.85
N ALA A 283 -4.65 1.17 9.95
CA ALA A 283 -3.69 1.85 10.82
C ALA A 283 -2.70 2.80 10.11
N ASN A 284 -3.10 3.37 8.97
CA ASN A 284 -2.26 4.25 8.14
C ASN A 284 -2.76 5.70 8.16
N VAL A 285 -2.39 6.43 9.21
CA VAL A 285 -2.78 7.86 9.33
C VAL A 285 -2.12 8.73 8.26
N GLY A 286 -0.86 8.46 7.90
CA GLY A 286 -0.15 9.17 6.83
C GLY A 286 -0.86 9.01 5.48
N GLY A 287 -1.28 7.78 5.17
CA GLY A 287 -2.07 7.47 3.99
C GLY A 287 -3.43 8.14 4.00
N ALA A 288 -4.10 8.18 5.15
CA ALA A 288 -5.39 8.84 5.29
C ALA A 288 -5.33 10.35 4.95
N ILE A 289 -4.22 11.02 5.25
CA ILE A 289 -3.99 12.41 4.84
C ILE A 289 -4.01 12.52 3.31
N SER A 290 -3.24 11.69 2.64
CA SER A 290 -3.12 11.69 1.18
C SER A 290 -4.42 11.28 0.49
N GLU A 291 -5.07 10.23 1.00
CA GLU A 291 -6.37 9.75 0.54
C GLU A 291 -7.45 10.82 0.68
N SER A 292 -7.50 11.51 1.83
CA SER A 292 -8.52 12.53 2.09
C SER A 292 -8.44 13.68 1.09
N VAL A 293 -7.24 14.16 0.78
CA VAL A 293 -7.04 15.21 -0.24
C VAL A 293 -7.43 14.71 -1.62
N ALA A 294 -6.93 13.54 -2.00
CA ALA A 294 -7.14 12.97 -3.32
C ALA A 294 -8.63 12.67 -3.58
N TYR A 295 -9.31 12.04 -2.62
CA TYR A 295 -10.74 11.72 -2.75
C TYR A 295 -11.59 12.98 -2.72
N THR A 296 -11.33 13.94 -1.82
CA THR A 296 -12.07 15.19 -1.76
C THR A 296 -11.91 15.95 -3.09
N LEU A 297 -10.71 16.06 -3.62
CA LEU A 297 -10.48 16.71 -4.91
C LEU A 297 -11.23 15.99 -6.04
N PHE A 298 -11.14 14.65 -6.10
CA PHE A 298 -11.88 13.87 -7.10
C PHE A 298 -13.38 14.16 -7.02
N LEU A 299 -13.96 14.14 -5.83
CA LEU A 299 -15.39 14.38 -5.64
C LEU A 299 -15.78 15.81 -6.05
N LEU A 300 -15.03 16.83 -5.63
CA LEU A 300 -15.27 18.21 -6.05
C LEU A 300 -15.27 18.33 -7.58
N LEU A 301 -14.27 17.76 -8.24
CA LEU A 301 -14.19 17.75 -9.70
C LEU A 301 -15.34 16.93 -10.33
N ALA A 302 -15.69 15.78 -9.76
CA ALA A 302 -16.80 14.96 -10.26
C ALA A 302 -18.15 15.65 -10.15
N PHE A 303 -18.36 16.48 -9.12
CA PHE A 303 -19.54 17.33 -8.97
C PHE A 303 -19.45 18.66 -9.75
N ASP A 304 -18.46 18.78 -10.63
CA ASP A 304 -18.25 19.95 -11.48
C ASP A 304 -18.00 21.27 -10.71
N VAL A 305 -17.49 21.15 -9.46
CA VAL A 305 -17.11 22.30 -8.66
C VAL A 305 -15.85 22.94 -9.27
N LYS A 306 -15.98 24.20 -9.68
CA LYS A 306 -14.82 24.97 -10.17
C LYS A 306 -13.88 25.26 -9.03
N MET A 307 -12.63 24.81 -9.16
CA MET A 307 -11.58 25.07 -8.18
C MET A 307 -11.06 26.51 -8.34
N ASP A 308 -11.05 27.24 -7.26
CA ASP A 308 -10.44 28.57 -7.11
C ASP A 308 -9.46 28.56 -5.93
N LEU A 309 -8.73 29.65 -5.72
CA LEU A 309 -7.73 29.75 -4.66
C LEU A 309 -8.35 29.50 -3.27
N LYS A 310 -9.55 30.04 -3.00
CA LYS A 310 -10.25 29.85 -1.72
C LYS A 310 -10.57 28.40 -1.44
N LYS A 311 -11.09 27.68 -2.45
CA LYS A 311 -11.39 26.24 -2.34
C LYS A 311 -10.15 25.38 -2.27
N SER A 312 -9.06 25.78 -2.93
CA SER A 312 -7.77 25.10 -2.83
C SER A 312 -7.17 25.26 -1.43
N ILE A 313 -7.30 26.43 -0.80
CA ILE A 313 -6.90 26.64 0.60
C ILE A 313 -7.80 25.79 1.52
N LEU A 314 -9.11 25.77 1.31
CA LEU A 314 -10.01 24.93 2.11
C LEU A 314 -9.68 23.44 1.97
N LEU A 315 -9.35 22.98 0.77
CA LEU A 315 -8.92 21.60 0.54
C LEU A 315 -7.64 21.27 1.31
N SER A 316 -6.70 22.20 1.45
CA SER A 316 -5.47 22.01 2.22
C SER A 316 -5.70 21.91 3.75
N LEU A 317 -6.87 22.28 4.24
CA LEU A 317 -7.26 22.12 5.65
C LEU A 317 -7.84 20.72 5.94
N VAL A 318 -8.27 19.96 4.91
CA VAL A 318 -8.82 18.62 5.09
C VAL A 318 -7.85 17.67 5.79
N PRO A 319 -6.56 17.59 5.43
CA PRO A 319 -5.57 16.80 6.18
C PRO A 319 -5.47 17.16 7.65
N VAL A 320 -5.48 18.44 7.96
CA VAL A 320 -5.40 18.93 9.35
C VAL A 320 -6.61 18.47 10.15
N MET A 321 -7.80 18.58 9.57
CA MET A 321 -9.05 18.09 10.18
C MET A 321 -8.99 16.58 10.45
N ILE A 322 -8.51 15.79 9.49
CA ILE A 322 -8.35 14.34 9.63
C ILE A 322 -7.38 13.99 10.78
N VAL A 323 -6.22 14.66 10.82
CA VAL A 323 -5.25 14.47 11.92
C VAL A 323 -5.88 14.82 13.27
N CYS A 324 -6.62 15.91 13.38
CA CYS A 324 -7.31 16.30 14.61
C CYS A 324 -8.38 15.26 15.04
N ILE A 325 -9.16 14.73 14.09
CA ILE A 325 -10.16 13.69 14.38
C ILE A 325 -9.48 12.43 14.93
N PHE A 326 -8.43 11.93 14.27
CA PHE A 326 -7.74 10.74 14.72
C PHE A 326 -6.97 10.96 16.03
N ALA A 327 -6.40 12.14 16.26
CA ALA A 327 -5.80 12.51 17.55
C ALA A 327 -6.85 12.49 18.68
N ALA A 328 -8.04 13.03 18.43
CA ALA A 328 -9.14 12.98 19.40
C ALA A 328 -9.61 11.53 19.68
N LEU A 329 -9.71 10.70 18.64
CA LEU A 329 -10.07 9.28 18.78
C LEU A 329 -9.01 8.50 19.61
N ASP A 330 -7.72 8.79 19.40
CA ASP A 330 -6.63 8.19 20.19
C ASP A 330 -6.73 8.54 21.67
N VAL A 331 -7.03 9.79 21.99
CA VAL A 331 -7.23 10.21 23.38
C VAL A 331 -8.41 9.50 24.03
N VAL A 332 -9.54 9.38 23.31
CA VAL A 332 -10.75 8.72 23.80
C VAL A 332 -10.54 7.21 23.97
N SER A 333 -9.89 6.57 22.99
CA SER A 333 -9.66 5.11 23.01
C SER A 333 -8.50 4.68 23.92
N LYS A 334 -7.77 5.63 24.53
CA LYS A 334 -6.52 5.37 25.28
C LYS A 334 -5.51 4.52 24.48
N SER A 335 -5.60 4.55 23.15
CA SER A 335 -4.66 3.87 22.29
C SER A 335 -3.38 4.68 22.18
N GLN A 336 -2.23 4.01 22.33
CA GLN A 336 -0.94 4.64 22.09
C GLN A 336 -0.58 4.40 20.61
N SER A 337 -1.18 5.20 19.71
CA SER A 337 -0.84 5.13 18.29
C SER A 337 0.43 5.93 17.95
N HIS A 338 0.92 5.76 16.73
CA HIS A 338 2.02 6.61 16.22
C HIS A 338 1.67 8.11 16.23
N LEU A 339 0.37 8.43 16.11
CA LEU A 339 -0.10 9.81 16.15
C LEU A 339 -0.03 10.38 17.57
N SER A 340 -0.41 9.62 18.60
CA SER A 340 -0.27 10.04 20.00
C SER A 340 1.21 10.25 20.37
N GLY A 341 2.11 9.42 19.85
CA GLY A 341 3.55 9.61 19.99
C GLY A 341 4.04 10.92 19.35
N PHE A 342 3.55 11.27 18.17
CA PHE A 342 3.88 12.52 17.49
C PHE A 342 3.33 13.75 18.24
N VAL A 343 2.08 13.70 18.70
CA VAL A 343 1.48 14.76 19.52
C VAL A 343 2.26 14.96 20.81
N ASN A 344 2.69 13.87 21.46
CA ASN A 344 3.53 13.94 22.67
C ASN A 344 4.91 14.56 22.37
N GLN A 345 5.54 14.23 21.23
CA GLN A 345 6.79 14.88 20.80
C GLN A 345 6.62 16.40 20.60
N ILE A 346 5.49 16.82 20.02
CA ILE A 346 5.19 18.26 19.88
C ILE A 346 5.00 18.89 21.26
N SER A 347 4.32 18.23 22.19
CA SER A 347 4.10 18.74 23.54
C SER A 347 5.40 18.89 24.34
N VAL A 348 6.37 17.98 24.14
CA VAL A 348 7.67 18.00 24.86
C VAL A 348 8.68 18.92 24.17
N ASN A 349 8.80 18.85 22.84
CA ASN A 349 9.84 19.52 22.06
C ASN A 349 9.35 20.81 21.37
N GLY A 350 8.05 21.11 21.48
CA GLY A 350 7.45 22.26 20.80
C GLY A 350 7.38 22.13 19.28
N PRO A 351 7.12 23.24 18.55
CA PRO A 351 6.95 23.23 17.09
C PRO A 351 8.16 22.71 16.30
N ILE A 352 9.35 22.69 16.90
CA ILE A 352 10.57 22.16 16.26
C ILE A 352 10.43 20.69 15.91
N ALA A 353 9.65 19.91 16.67
CA ALA A 353 9.38 18.50 16.39
C ALA A 353 8.69 18.31 15.04
N ILE A 354 7.83 19.23 14.63
CA ILE A 354 7.18 19.21 13.32
C ILE A 354 8.22 19.36 12.22
N ILE A 355 9.09 20.37 12.33
CA ILE A 355 10.15 20.63 11.35
C ILE A 355 11.08 19.43 11.24
N GLN A 356 11.53 18.88 12.36
CA GLN A 356 12.41 17.70 12.39
C GLN A 356 11.75 16.48 11.72
N THR A 357 10.46 16.24 11.98
CA THR A 357 9.72 15.14 11.37
C THR A 357 9.62 15.29 9.85
N PHE A 358 9.26 16.49 9.36
CA PHE A 358 9.20 16.74 7.92
C PHE A 358 10.56 16.66 7.24
N THR A 359 11.62 17.23 7.88
CA THR A 359 12.99 17.12 7.35
C THR A 359 13.43 15.67 7.19
N ARG A 360 13.18 14.84 8.21
CA ARG A 360 13.48 13.41 8.15
C ARG A 360 12.72 12.72 7.01
N LYS A 361 11.42 12.99 6.84
CA LYS A 361 10.60 12.41 5.76
C LYS A 361 11.11 12.82 4.38
N ILE A 362 11.44 14.09 4.18
CA ILE A 362 12.01 14.59 2.93
C ILE A 362 13.35 13.89 2.66
N GLN A 363 14.22 13.79 3.66
CA GLN A 363 15.51 13.12 3.51
C GLN A 363 15.34 11.65 3.10
N MET A 364 14.45 10.91 3.75
CA MET A 364 14.16 9.52 3.38
C MET A 364 13.67 9.39 1.93
N ASN A 365 12.79 10.29 1.49
CA ASN A 365 12.31 10.29 0.10
C ASN A 365 13.45 10.62 -0.89
N VAL A 366 14.35 11.55 -0.55
CA VAL A 366 15.53 11.87 -1.37
C VAL A 366 16.48 10.66 -1.44
N ASP A 367 16.74 10.00 -0.31
CA ASP A 367 17.61 8.82 -0.26
C ASP A 367 17.07 7.67 -1.12
N ILE A 368 15.77 7.41 -1.06
CA ILE A 368 15.11 6.43 -1.93
C ILE A 368 15.17 6.86 -3.39
N ALA A 369 14.87 8.13 -3.70
CA ALA A 369 14.89 8.65 -5.06
C ALA A 369 16.28 8.53 -5.71
N THR A 370 17.33 8.79 -4.94
CA THR A 370 18.72 8.79 -5.43
C THR A 370 19.39 7.42 -5.37
N SER A 371 18.77 6.44 -4.72
CA SER A 371 19.30 5.08 -4.62
C SER A 371 19.44 4.37 -5.98
N ASN A 372 18.63 4.76 -6.96
CA ASN A 372 18.62 4.15 -8.29
C ASN A 372 18.31 5.19 -9.38
N ILE A 373 19.17 5.30 -10.40
CA ILE A 373 18.98 6.22 -11.53
C ILE A 373 17.64 6.02 -12.25
N LEU A 374 17.12 4.80 -12.30
CA LEU A 374 15.82 4.52 -12.92
C LEU A 374 14.66 5.20 -12.18
N ILE A 375 14.77 5.33 -10.85
CA ILE A 375 13.77 6.07 -10.05
C ILE A 375 13.80 7.55 -10.41
N VAL A 376 14.99 8.14 -10.55
CA VAL A 376 15.14 9.54 -10.98
C VAL A 376 14.50 9.75 -12.34
N VAL A 377 14.80 8.88 -13.31
CA VAL A 377 14.21 8.96 -14.67
C VAL A 377 12.69 8.83 -14.61
N ALA A 378 12.17 7.88 -13.84
CA ALA A 378 10.72 7.70 -13.67
C ALA A 378 10.05 8.94 -13.09
N LEU A 379 10.65 9.60 -12.09
CA LEU A 379 10.16 10.84 -11.50
C LEU A 379 10.14 12.00 -12.50
N VAL A 380 11.19 12.13 -13.33
CA VAL A 380 11.24 13.15 -14.39
C VAL A 380 10.13 12.93 -15.41
N VAL A 381 9.93 11.68 -15.85
CA VAL A 381 8.84 11.31 -16.78
C VAL A 381 7.48 11.59 -16.14
N ALA A 382 7.26 11.18 -14.89
CA ALA A 382 6.01 11.44 -14.18
C ALA A 382 5.77 12.96 -14.03
N GLY A 383 6.79 13.74 -13.65
CA GLY A 383 6.70 15.19 -13.57
C GLY A 383 6.38 15.84 -14.91
N TYR A 384 6.95 15.35 -16.01
CA TYR A 384 6.60 15.85 -17.35
C TYR A 384 5.16 15.50 -17.75
N MET A 385 4.69 14.29 -17.41
CA MET A 385 3.32 13.85 -17.68
C MET A 385 2.27 14.66 -16.92
N THR A 386 2.59 15.18 -15.73
CA THR A 386 1.66 16.03 -14.95
C THR A 386 1.20 17.25 -15.75
N LYS A 387 2.07 17.83 -16.58
CA LYS A 387 1.71 18.96 -17.48
C LYS A 387 0.52 18.62 -18.38
N PHE A 388 0.49 17.42 -18.95
CA PHE A 388 -0.58 16.99 -19.85
C PHE A 388 -1.86 16.60 -19.12
N ILE A 389 -1.73 16.19 -17.85
CA ILE A 389 -2.87 15.87 -16.98
C ILE A 389 -3.59 17.14 -16.53
N PHE A 390 -2.84 18.15 -16.08
CA PHE A 390 -3.43 19.42 -15.62
C PHE A 390 -3.86 20.35 -16.77
N LYS A 391 -3.14 20.34 -17.89
CA LYS A 391 -3.43 21.14 -19.08
C LYS A 391 -3.38 20.25 -20.33
N PRO A 392 -4.44 19.42 -20.57
CA PRO A 392 -4.47 18.55 -21.72
C PRO A 392 -4.34 19.34 -23.04
N ALA A 393 -3.43 18.89 -23.93
CA ALA A 393 -3.20 19.48 -25.24
C ALA A 393 -3.19 18.38 -26.31
N ASN A 394 -3.51 18.75 -27.56
CA ASN A 394 -3.48 17.84 -28.69
C ASN A 394 -4.27 16.53 -28.43
N HIS A 395 -3.57 15.40 -28.52
CA HIS A 395 -4.14 14.07 -28.30
C HIS A 395 -4.79 13.92 -26.92
N PHE A 396 -4.15 14.39 -25.83
CA PHE A 396 -4.70 14.31 -24.47
C PHE A 396 -5.96 15.16 -24.30
N LYS A 397 -6.13 16.23 -25.07
CA LYS A 397 -7.37 17.01 -25.08
C LYS A 397 -8.53 16.18 -25.62
N LYS A 398 -8.33 15.48 -26.75
CA LYS A 398 -9.35 14.55 -27.29
C LYS A 398 -9.71 13.45 -26.31
N LEU A 399 -8.73 12.86 -25.60
CA LEU A 399 -8.97 11.86 -24.55
C LEU A 399 -9.75 12.44 -23.38
N SER A 400 -9.42 13.65 -22.92
CA SER A 400 -10.11 14.30 -21.81
C SER A 400 -11.56 14.67 -22.14
N GLU A 401 -11.86 14.98 -23.40
CA GLU A 401 -13.22 15.21 -23.90
C GLU A 401 -14.03 13.90 -24.00
N LYS A 402 -13.40 12.80 -24.46
CA LYS A 402 -14.02 11.48 -24.55
C LYS A 402 -14.28 10.84 -23.17
N TYR A 403 -13.36 11.08 -22.21
CA TYR A 403 -13.39 10.46 -20.85
C TYR A 403 -13.23 11.51 -19.73
N PRO A 404 -14.16 12.47 -19.61
CA PRO A 404 -13.95 13.63 -18.74
C PRO A 404 -13.79 13.28 -17.26
N TYR A 405 -14.52 12.31 -16.74
CA TYR A 405 -14.41 11.92 -15.32
C TYR A 405 -13.15 11.10 -15.04
N ILE A 406 -12.66 10.31 -16.01
CA ILE A 406 -11.40 9.57 -15.87
C ILE A 406 -10.23 10.57 -15.78
N PHE A 407 -10.23 11.62 -16.62
CA PHE A 407 -9.23 12.68 -16.54
C PHE A 407 -9.29 13.48 -15.23
N LYS A 408 -10.48 13.75 -14.70
CA LYS A 408 -10.66 14.32 -13.36
C LYS A 408 -10.06 13.41 -12.28
N GLY A 409 -10.21 12.09 -12.44
CA GLY A 409 -9.56 11.09 -11.61
C GLY A 409 -8.03 11.18 -11.69
N PHE A 410 -7.44 11.29 -12.88
CA PHE A 410 -6.00 11.45 -13.05
C PHE A 410 -5.46 12.71 -12.36
N VAL A 411 -6.17 13.84 -12.47
CA VAL A 411 -5.81 15.08 -11.75
C VAL A 411 -5.79 14.83 -10.24
N ALA A 412 -6.85 14.23 -9.71
CA ALA A 412 -6.96 13.97 -8.27
C ALA A 412 -5.89 12.99 -7.76
N THR A 413 -5.63 11.90 -8.51
CA THR A 413 -4.56 10.94 -8.18
C THR A 413 -3.18 11.60 -8.23
N THR A 414 -2.93 12.49 -9.21
CA THR A 414 -1.66 13.22 -9.30
C THR A 414 -1.45 14.13 -8.09
N VAL A 415 -2.50 14.83 -7.64
CA VAL A 415 -2.41 15.61 -6.39
C VAL A 415 -2.20 14.70 -5.19
N GLY A 416 -2.87 13.55 -5.12
CA GLY A 416 -2.62 12.52 -4.12
C GLY A 416 -1.14 12.09 -4.09
N CYS A 417 -0.53 11.81 -5.25
CA CYS A 417 0.91 11.49 -5.35
C CYS A 417 1.81 12.61 -4.77
N ILE A 418 1.48 13.87 -5.03
CA ILE A 418 2.25 15.01 -4.48
C ILE A 418 2.11 15.06 -2.96
N VAL A 419 0.90 14.85 -2.44
CA VAL A 419 0.65 14.85 -1.00
C VAL A 419 1.38 13.69 -0.31
N THR A 420 1.38 12.48 -0.89
CA THR A 420 2.14 11.36 -0.32
C THR A 420 3.64 11.63 -0.23
N LEU A 421 4.22 12.30 -1.23
CA LEU A 421 5.64 12.68 -1.22
C LEU A 421 5.98 13.62 -0.05
N ILE A 422 5.04 14.43 0.40
CA ILE A 422 5.24 15.42 1.47
C ILE A 422 4.99 14.79 2.85
N PHE A 423 3.94 13.99 2.99
CA PHE A 423 3.43 13.57 4.29
C PHE A 423 3.88 12.16 4.71
N ASN A 424 4.39 11.33 3.78
CA ASN A 424 4.80 9.96 4.08
C ASN A 424 6.31 9.77 4.15
N ASP A 425 6.76 8.85 5.01
CA ASP A 425 8.17 8.49 5.19
C ASP A 425 8.78 7.87 3.91
N SER A 426 7.99 7.06 3.19
CA SER A 426 8.34 6.50 1.87
C SER A 426 7.32 6.95 0.82
N GLY A 427 7.01 8.24 0.81
CA GLY A 427 6.00 8.83 -0.07
C GLY A 427 6.27 8.59 -1.55
N ILE A 428 7.55 8.46 -1.93
CA ILE A 428 7.95 8.11 -3.29
C ILE A 428 7.44 6.72 -3.73
N VAL A 429 7.38 5.77 -2.80
CA VAL A 429 6.85 4.43 -3.08
C VAL A 429 5.34 4.51 -3.28
N ALA A 430 4.63 5.19 -2.39
CA ALA A 430 3.18 5.38 -2.51
C ALA A 430 2.80 6.19 -3.77
N ALA A 431 3.54 7.25 -4.09
CA ALA A 431 3.34 8.01 -5.32
C ALA A 431 3.61 7.14 -6.57
N GLY A 432 4.64 6.31 -6.54
CA GLY A 432 4.97 5.37 -7.61
C GLY A 432 3.86 4.37 -7.87
N THR A 433 3.35 3.71 -6.84
CA THR A 433 2.28 2.71 -6.97
C THR A 433 0.93 3.36 -7.34
N ALA A 434 0.61 4.56 -6.84
CA ALA A 434 -0.56 5.31 -7.27
C ALA A 434 -0.49 5.70 -8.75
N SER A 435 0.70 6.07 -9.25
CA SER A 435 0.91 6.49 -10.64
C SER A 435 0.63 5.38 -11.67
N ILE A 436 0.66 4.10 -11.27
CA ILE A 436 0.27 2.95 -12.10
C ILE A 436 -1.13 3.18 -12.69
N TYR A 437 -2.06 3.68 -11.88
CA TYR A 437 -3.45 3.94 -12.23
C TYR A 437 -3.68 5.24 -13.02
N ILE A 438 -2.62 5.94 -13.35
CA ILE A 438 -2.58 7.05 -14.31
C ILE A 438 -1.87 6.59 -15.58
N LEU A 439 -0.62 6.13 -15.43
CA LEU A 439 0.29 5.89 -16.58
C LEU A 439 -0.17 4.72 -17.45
N ILE A 440 -0.67 3.65 -16.85
CA ILE A 440 -1.18 2.49 -17.59
C ILE A 440 -2.48 2.84 -18.33
N PRO A 441 -3.55 3.32 -17.67
CA PRO A 441 -4.77 3.67 -18.36
C PRO A 441 -4.58 4.71 -19.46
N ILE A 442 -3.79 5.75 -19.23
CA ILE A 442 -3.59 6.82 -20.22
C ILE A 442 -2.89 6.30 -21.49
N LEU A 443 -1.92 5.39 -21.34
CA LEU A 443 -1.23 4.78 -22.49
C LEU A 443 -2.17 3.81 -23.23
N VAL A 444 -2.89 2.94 -22.54
CA VAL A 444 -3.84 2.00 -23.14
C VAL A 444 -4.95 2.75 -23.89
N MET A 445 -5.51 3.81 -23.30
CA MET A 445 -6.50 4.67 -23.96
C MET A 445 -5.92 5.38 -25.18
N SER A 446 -4.66 5.83 -25.10
CA SER A 446 -3.96 6.45 -26.23
C SER A 446 -3.73 5.47 -27.37
N VAL A 447 -3.32 4.24 -27.06
CA VAL A 447 -3.16 3.19 -28.08
C VAL A 447 -4.51 2.86 -28.73
N ASN A 448 -5.57 2.72 -27.94
CA ASN A 448 -6.90 2.43 -28.47
C ASN A 448 -7.34 3.53 -29.46
N MET A 449 -7.20 4.79 -29.09
CA MET A 449 -7.63 5.91 -29.92
C MET A 449 -6.74 6.12 -31.16
N MET A 450 -5.43 5.83 -31.07
CA MET A 450 -4.49 6.13 -32.17
C MET A 450 -4.27 4.96 -33.14
N ILE A 451 -4.58 3.73 -32.72
CA ILE A 451 -4.30 2.51 -33.48
C ILE A 451 -5.58 1.75 -33.86
N PHE A 452 -6.56 1.68 -32.94
CA PHE A 452 -7.75 0.82 -33.09
C PHE A 452 -9.04 1.57 -33.39
N ASP A 453 -9.22 2.81 -32.90
CA ASP A 453 -10.37 3.63 -33.30
C ASP A 453 -10.18 4.02 -34.77
N LYS A 454 -11.01 3.48 -35.65
CA LYS A 454 -11.13 3.98 -37.00
C LYS A 454 -11.82 5.35 -36.94
N GLU A 455 -11.17 6.39 -37.41
CA GLU A 455 -11.78 7.71 -37.61
C GLU A 455 -13.03 7.62 -38.47
#